data_736752c55e1c97b6da5d8eab37336969
#
_entry.id   736752c55e1c97b6da5d8eab37336969
#
_cell.length_a   1.000
_cell.length_b   1.000
_cell.length_c   1.000
_cell.angle_alpha   90.00
_cell.angle_beta   90.00
_cell.angle_gamma   90.00
#
_symmetry.space_group_name_H-M   'P 1'
#
loop_
_entity.id
_entity.type
_entity.pdbx_description
1 polymer ?
#
loop_
_entity_poly.entity_id
_entity_poly.type
_entity_poly.pdbx_seq_one_letter_code
_entity_poly.pdbx_strand_id
1 'polypeptide(L)'
;QRFEDKVMVVKYGGNAMTDPELESSFARDIVLLKTVGIHPIVVHGGGPQVDSLLKELGRTSQRIDGMRVTDKPTMDIVEMVLAGSVNKNIVNLINKHGGHAIGLAGSDGNLIVAKKLPMTKVNDQGETEEIDLGFVGDVVKVNRDVIDLMINSQFIPVIAPLGVDNEGNTYNINADVVAGKVAEYM
;
A
#
# COMPACT_ATOMS: atom_id res chain seq x y z
N GLN A 1 -20.20 4.15 19.81
CA GLN A 1 -20.45 5.59 20.01
C GLN A 1 -19.16 6.40 20.23
N ARG A 2 -18.10 5.90 20.93
CA ARG A 2 -16.84 6.66 21.11
C ARG A 2 -16.06 6.89 19.81
N PHE A 3 -16.19 5.99 18.85
CA PHE A 3 -15.47 5.99 17.56
C PHE A 3 -16.41 6.17 16.36
N GLU A 4 -17.67 6.46 16.58
CA GLU A 4 -18.66 6.76 15.54
C GLU A 4 -18.20 7.96 14.71
N ASP A 5 -18.34 7.90 13.41
CA ASP A 5 -17.88 8.88 12.42
C ASP A 5 -16.36 9.16 12.44
N LYS A 6 -15.58 8.27 13.08
CA LYS A 6 -14.12 8.39 13.04
C LYS A 6 -13.53 7.63 11.86
N VAL A 7 -12.51 8.22 11.26
CA VAL A 7 -11.67 7.52 10.28
C VAL A 7 -10.67 6.63 11.02
N MET A 8 -10.54 5.41 10.53
CA MET A 8 -9.57 4.44 11.07
C MET A 8 -8.73 3.86 9.93
N VAL A 9 -7.44 4.13 9.93
CA VAL A 9 -6.51 3.54 8.98
C VAL A 9 -6.05 2.18 9.50
N VAL A 10 -6.28 1.14 8.71
CA VAL A 10 -5.93 -0.24 9.02
C VAL A 10 -4.87 -0.72 8.04
N LYS A 11 -3.67 -0.99 8.53
CA LYS A 11 -2.63 -1.63 7.71
C LYS A 11 -2.85 -3.13 7.68
N TYR A 12 -2.90 -3.70 6.48
CA TYR A 12 -3.12 -5.11 6.22
C TYR A 12 -1.91 -5.73 5.51
N GLY A 13 -1.31 -6.76 6.10
CA GLY A 13 -0.10 -7.36 5.54
C GLY A 13 0.43 -8.54 6.34
N GLY A 14 1.56 -9.07 5.90
CA GLY A 14 2.21 -10.20 6.55
C GLY A 14 1.43 -11.51 6.41
N ASN A 15 1.49 -12.36 7.44
CA ASN A 15 0.88 -13.69 7.43
C ASN A 15 -0.66 -13.65 7.29
N ALA A 16 -1.31 -12.56 7.68
CA ALA A 16 -2.75 -12.38 7.51
C ALA A 16 -3.19 -12.36 6.03
N MET A 17 -2.26 -12.16 5.09
CA MET A 17 -2.52 -12.15 3.65
C MET A 17 -2.21 -13.49 2.95
N THR A 18 -1.87 -14.53 3.69
CA THR A 18 -1.47 -15.85 3.14
C THR A 18 -2.29 -16.99 3.71
N ASP A 19 -3.13 -16.72 4.70
CA ASP A 19 -4.01 -17.68 5.34
C ASP A 19 -5.48 -17.33 5.01
N PRO A 20 -6.22 -18.22 4.32
CA PRO A 20 -7.59 -17.93 3.87
C PRO A 20 -8.58 -17.64 5.02
N GLU A 21 -8.38 -18.24 6.21
CA GLU A 21 -9.24 -17.96 7.37
C GLU A 21 -8.98 -16.58 7.94
N LEU A 22 -7.71 -16.17 8.01
CA LEU A 22 -7.32 -14.84 8.45
C LEU A 22 -7.76 -13.76 7.44
N GLU A 23 -7.65 -14.03 6.14
CA GLU A 23 -8.15 -13.14 5.09
C GLU A 23 -9.67 -12.91 5.23
N SER A 24 -10.44 -13.99 5.40
CA SER A 24 -11.89 -13.92 5.57
C SER A 24 -12.27 -13.20 6.87
N SER A 25 -11.55 -13.44 7.96
CA SER A 25 -11.76 -12.75 9.23
C SER A 25 -11.50 -11.27 9.13
N PHE A 26 -10.37 -10.89 8.51
CA PHE A 26 -10.03 -9.49 8.25
C PHE A 26 -11.14 -8.76 7.47
N ALA A 27 -11.63 -9.35 6.39
CA ALA A 27 -12.67 -8.74 5.57
C ALA A 27 -13.98 -8.54 6.36
N ARG A 28 -14.38 -9.50 7.19
CA ARG A 28 -15.55 -9.37 8.08
C ARG A 28 -15.36 -8.24 9.10
N ASP A 29 -14.17 -8.12 9.68
CA ASP A 29 -13.86 -7.09 10.67
C ASP A 29 -13.90 -5.69 10.05
N ILE A 30 -13.40 -5.52 8.82
CA ILE A 30 -13.50 -4.25 8.07
C ILE A 30 -14.97 -3.88 7.80
N VAL A 31 -15.79 -4.85 7.38
CA VAL A 31 -17.24 -4.63 7.18
C VAL A 31 -17.94 -4.30 8.50
N LEU A 32 -17.57 -4.97 9.58
CA LEU A 32 -18.11 -4.69 10.92
C LEU A 32 -17.78 -3.26 11.36
N LEU A 33 -16.53 -2.80 11.19
CA LEU A 33 -16.14 -1.41 11.49
C LEU A 33 -17.04 -0.43 10.75
N LYS A 34 -17.28 -0.64 9.45
CA LYS A 34 -18.16 0.20 8.65
C LYS A 34 -19.61 0.16 9.16
N THR A 35 -20.11 -1.01 9.54
CA THR A 35 -21.48 -1.21 10.03
C THR A 35 -21.73 -0.48 11.35
N VAL A 36 -20.73 -0.38 12.22
CA VAL A 36 -20.85 0.34 13.50
C VAL A 36 -20.56 1.85 13.41
N GLY A 37 -20.49 2.39 12.17
CA GLY A 37 -20.34 3.82 11.93
C GLY A 37 -18.89 4.33 11.93
N ILE A 38 -17.91 3.43 11.85
CA ILE A 38 -16.50 3.82 11.66
C ILE A 38 -16.20 3.87 10.16
N HIS A 39 -15.29 4.74 9.73
CA HIS A 39 -14.84 4.83 8.35
C HIS A 39 -13.46 4.18 8.19
N PRO A 40 -13.39 2.85 7.91
CA PRO A 40 -12.11 2.18 7.72
C PRO A 40 -11.48 2.55 6.38
N ILE A 41 -10.18 2.78 6.40
CA ILE A 41 -9.31 2.90 5.23
C ILE A 41 -8.30 1.77 5.32
N VAL A 42 -8.24 0.90 4.33
CA VAL A 42 -7.27 -0.20 4.29
C VAL A 42 -6.06 0.22 3.47
N VAL A 43 -4.86 0.08 4.05
CA VAL A 43 -3.59 0.17 3.32
C VAL A 43 -2.94 -1.20 3.38
N HIS A 44 -2.70 -1.82 2.23
CA HIS A 44 -2.20 -3.19 2.20
C HIS A 44 -0.72 -3.30 1.81
N GLY A 45 -0.08 -4.38 2.22
CA GLY A 45 1.21 -4.83 1.73
C GLY A 45 1.07 -5.76 0.53
N GLY A 46 2.03 -6.66 0.35
CA GLY A 46 2.03 -7.65 -0.73
C GLY A 46 3.43 -8.09 -1.16
N GLY A 47 4.42 -7.89 -0.30
CA GLY A 47 5.80 -8.30 -0.56
C GLY A 47 5.95 -9.77 -0.96
N PRO A 48 5.35 -10.73 -0.24
CA PRO A 48 5.40 -12.16 -0.60
C PRO A 48 4.81 -12.46 -1.98
N GLN A 49 3.72 -11.80 -2.36
CA GLN A 49 3.08 -11.97 -3.68
C GLN A 49 3.99 -11.44 -4.81
N VAL A 50 4.64 -10.30 -4.58
CA VAL A 50 5.66 -9.78 -5.51
C VAL A 50 6.84 -10.74 -5.63
N ASP A 51 7.34 -11.28 -4.51
CA ASP A 51 8.45 -12.25 -4.52
C ASP A 51 8.08 -13.52 -5.28
N SER A 52 6.86 -14.01 -5.12
CA SER A 52 6.35 -15.20 -5.84
C SER A 52 6.37 -14.98 -7.35
N LEU A 53 5.82 -13.87 -7.83
CA LEU A 53 5.78 -13.60 -9.27
C LEU A 53 7.18 -13.34 -9.84
N LEU A 54 8.05 -12.62 -9.12
CA LEU A 54 9.43 -12.43 -9.54
C LEU A 54 10.15 -13.78 -9.72
N LYS A 55 9.96 -14.70 -8.77
CA LYS A 55 10.54 -16.04 -8.83
C LYS A 55 10.02 -16.85 -10.02
N GLU A 56 8.71 -16.81 -10.28
CA GLU A 56 8.08 -17.46 -11.44
C GLU A 56 8.64 -16.94 -12.77
N LEU A 57 8.99 -15.66 -12.82
CA LEU A 57 9.61 -15.01 -13.99
C LEU A 57 11.12 -15.20 -14.05
N GLY A 58 11.71 -16.01 -13.15
CA GLY A 58 13.15 -16.24 -13.10
C GLY A 58 13.96 -15.03 -12.65
N ARG A 59 13.34 -14.07 -11.96
CA ARG A 59 13.98 -12.86 -11.44
C ARG A 59 14.22 -12.96 -9.94
N THR A 60 15.31 -12.36 -9.49
CA THR A 60 15.61 -12.17 -8.07
C THR A 60 15.59 -10.68 -7.74
N SER A 61 15.14 -10.32 -6.57
CA SER A 61 15.27 -8.96 -6.05
C SER A 61 16.07 -8.96 -4.76
N GLN A 62 16.97 -8.01 -4.66
CA GLN A 62 17.70 -7.76 -3.41
C GLN A 62 16.86 -6.89 -2.48
N ARG A 63 17.12 -7.01 -1.18
CA ARG A 63 16.58 -6.12 -0.16
C ARG A 63 17.74 -5.49 0.62
N ILE A 64 17.62 -4.20 0.87
CA ILE A 64 18.54 -3.43 1.70
C ILE A 64 17.70 -2.80 2.80
N ASP A 65 18.01 -3.10 4.05
CA ASP A 65 17.27 -2.68 5.24
C ASP A 65 15.75 -2.93 5.13
N GLY A 66 15.39 -4.11 4.58
CA GLY A 66 14.01 -4.52 4.37
C GLY A 66 13.33 -3.95 3.12
N MET A 67 13.91 -2.94 2.47
CA MET A 67 13.39 -2.33 1.26
C MET A 67 13.87 -3.10 0.02
N ARG A 68 12.95 -3.35 -0.91
CA ARG A 68 13.25 -4.03 -2.18
C ARG A 68 13.97 -3.07 -3.12
N VAL A 69 15.17 -3.42 -3.54
CA VAL A 69 15.82 -2.73 -4.67
C VAL A 69 14.96 -2.95 -5.91
N THR A 70 14.49 -1.85 -6.50
CA THR A 70 13.41 -1.86 -7.49
C THR A 70 13.85 -1.14 -8.76
N ASP A 71 14.44 -1.87 -9.71
CA ASP A 71 14.69 -1.35 -11.06
C ASP A 71 13.38 -1.20 -11.86
N LYS A 72 13.44 -0.58 -13.03
CA LYS A 72 12.21 -0.32 -13.80
C LYS A 72 11.41 -1.59 -14.13
N PRO A 73 12.02 -2.69 -14.64
CA PRO A 73 11.27 -3.92 -14.88
C PRO A 73 10.69 -4.54 -13.60
N THR A 74 11.36 -4.40 -12.47
CA THR A 74 10.84 -4.85 -11.17
C THR A 74 9.68 -3.95 -10.71
N MET A 75 9.76 -2.64 -10.96
CA MET A 75 8.67 -1.71 -10.63
C MET A 75 7.40 -2.03 -11.40
N ASP A 76 7.49 -2.37 -12.67
CA ASP A 76 6.34 -2.78 -13.49
C ASP A 76 5.65 -4.02 -12.90
N ILE A 77 6.44 -5.00 -12.42
CA ILE A 77 5.90 -6.19 -11.75
C ILE A 77 5.28 -5.83 -10.39
N VAL A 78 5.93 -4.99 -9.61
CA VAL A 78 5.40 -4.50 -8.32
C VAL A 78 4.04 -3.83 -8.51
N GLU A 79 3.92 -2.96 -9.51
CA GLU A 79 2.67 -2.27 -9.81
C GLU A 79 1.56 -3.24 -10.24
N MET A 80 1.85 -4.16 -11.17
CA MET A 80 0.89 -5.19 -11.59
C MET A 80 0.40 -6.04 -10.42
N VAL A 81 1.28 -6.46 -9.53
CA VAL A 81 0.94 -7.30 -8.39
C VAL A 81 0.17 -6.51 -7.34
N LEU A 82 0.68 -5.36 -6.90
CA LEU A 82 0.08 -4.62 -5.78
C LEU A 82 -1.23 -3.95 -6.19
N ALA A 83 -1.26 -3.20 -7.29
CA ALA A 83 -2.46 -2.48 -7.73
C ALA A 83 -3.47 -3.38 -8.45
N GLY A 84 -3.01 -4.43 -9.12
CA GLY A 84 -3.84 -5.38 -9.85
C GLY A 84 -4.29 -6.54 -8.98
N SER A 85 -3.43 -7.51 -8.76
CA SER A 85 -3.79 -8.79 -8.12
C SER A 85 -4.15 -8.63 -6.64
N VAL A 86 -3.23 -8.13 -5.82
CA VAL A 86 -3.41 -8.06 -4.36
C VAL A 86 -4.56 -7.12 -4.00
N ASN A 87 -4.55 -5.91 -4.54
CA ASN A 87 -5.58 -4.90 -4.27
C ASN A 87 -6.98 -5.42 -4.62
N LYS A 88 -7.15 -6.00 -5.81
CA LYS A 88 -8.47 -6.47 -6.27
C LYS A 88 -8.94 -7.73 -5.52
N ASN A 89 -8.04 -8.58 -5.07
CA ASN A 89 -8.40 -9.70 -4.20
C ASN A 89 -8.97 -9.21 -2.86
N ILE A 90 -8.35 -8.20 -2.24
CA ILE A 90 -8.84 -7.60 -1.00
C ILE A 90 -10.21 -6.94 -1.21
N VAL A 91 -10.36 -6.15 -2.28
CA VAL A 91 -11.63 -5.50 -2.65
C VAL A 91 -12.73 -6.54 -2.81
N ASN A 92 -12.48 -7.60 -3.60
CA ASN A 92 -13.44 -8.68 -3.83
C ASN A 92 -13.82 -9.39 -2.52
N LEU A 93 -12.85 -9.61 -1.65
CA LEU A 93 -13.09 -10.28 -0.38
C LEU A 93 -13.98 -9.45 0.56
N ILE A 94 -13.70 -8.15 0.69
CA ILE A 94 -14.55 -7.23 1.49
C ILE A 94 -15.96 -7.17 0.89
N ASN A 95 -16.10 -7.06 -0.43
CA ASN A 95 -17.39 -7.01 -1.11
C ASN A 95 -18.18 -8.32 -0.97
N LYS A 96 -17.48 -9.47 -0.99
CA LYS A 96 -18.11 -10.78 -0.72
C LYS A 96 -18.72 -10.87 0.68
N HIS A 97 -18.18 -10.15 1.65
CA HIS A 97 -18.72 -10.07 3.02
C HIS A 97 -19.72 -8.92 3.21
N GLY A 98 -20.21 -8.30 2.14
CA GLY A 98 -21.24 -7.27 2.17
C GLY A 98 -20.73 -5.85 2.34
N GLY A 99 -19.42 -5.63 2.20
CA GLY A 99 -18.83 -4.29 2.13
C GLY A 99 -18.97 -3.67 0.75
N HIS A 100 -18.69 -2.37 0.68
CA HIS A 100 -18.58 -1.62 -0.58
C HIS A 100 -17.15 -1.07 -0.68
N ALA A 101 -16.20 -1.92 -1.01
CA ALA A 101 -14.79 -1.55 -1.15
C ALA A 101 -14.47 -1.06 -2.56
N ILE A 102 -13.57 -0.10 -2.65
CA ILE A 102 -12.98 0.39 -3.89
C ILE A 102 -11.45 0.38 -3.76
N GLY A 103 -10.77 -0.14 -4.77
CA GLY A 103 -9.32 -0.20 -4.80
C GLY A 103 -8.72 1.02 -5.48
N LEU A 104 -7.66 1.56 -4.86
CA LEU A 104 -6.91 2.72 -5.31
C LEU A 104 -5.41 2.43 -5.27
N ALA A 105 -4.68 3.00 -6.20
CA ALA A 105 -3.22 3.14 -6.14
C ALA A 105 -2.85 4.62 -5.99
N GLY A 106 -1.60 4.91 -5.70
CA GLY A 106 -1.15 6.29 -5.51
C GLY A 106 -1.32 7.19 -6.73
N SER A 107 -1.35 6.62 -7.95
CA SER A 107 -1.60 7.33 -9.21
C SER A 107 -3.07 7.76 -9.39
N ASP A 108 -4.02 7.10 -8.74
CA ASP A 108 -5.45 7.41 -8.85
C ASP A 108 -5.74 8.78 -8.21
N GLY A 109 -6.05 9.77 -9.05
CA GLY A 109 -6.25 11.14 -8.61
C GLY A 109 -5.04 11.78 -7.89
N ASN A 110 -3.83 11.30 -8.16
CA ASN A 110 -2.61 11.67 -7.44
C ASN A 110 -2.77 11.49 -5.92
N LEU A 111 -3.37 10.37 -5.52
CA LEU A 111 -3.66 10.06 -4.12
C LEU A 111 -2.41 10.11 -3.24
N ILE A 112 -1.29 9.53 -3.72
CA ILE A 112 0.00 9.53 -3.02
C ILE A 112 1.05 10.14 -3.93
N VAL A 113 1.41 11.39 -3.66
CA VAL A 113 2.53 12.05 -4.31
C VAL A 113 3.81 11.61 -3.61
N ALA A 114 4.76 11.11 -4.37
CA ALA A 114 6.01 10.56 -3.88
C ALA A 114 7.23 11.21 -4.53
N LYS A 115 8.37 10.98 -3.93
CA LYS A 115 9.69 11.26 -4.48
C LYS A 115 10.59 10.04 -4.25
N LYS A 116 11.68 9.94 -5.00
CA LYS A 116 12.68 8.91 -4.78
C LYS A 116 13.20 8.96 -3.33
N LEU A 117 13.26 7.81 -2.68
CA LEU A 117 13.79 7.70 -1.33
C LEU A 117 15.32 7.80 -1.38
N PRO A 118 15.94 8.82 -0.77
CA PRO A 118 17.38 8.85 -0.59
C PRO A 118 17.80 7.81 0.45
N MET A 119 18.83 7.04 0.15
CA MET A 119 19.41 6.10 1.10
C MET A 119 20.91 6.27 1.16
N THR A 120 21.45 6.29 2.37
CA THR A 120 22.88 6.31 2.62
C THR A 120 23.27 5.19 3.58
N LYS A 121 24.45 4.64 3.42
CA LYS A 121 25.03 3.65 4.33
C LYS A 121 26.46 4.04 4.66
N VAL A 122 26.86 3.78 5.88
CA VAL A 122 28.28 3.94 6.29
C VAL A 122 29.01 2.64 5.94
N ASN A 123 30.06 2.74 5.13
CA ASN A 123 30.90 1.62 4.79
C ASN A 123 31.87 1.24 5.92
N ASP A 124 32.64 0.16 5.75
CA ASP A 124 33.58 -0.35 6.76
C ASP A 124 34.73 0.63 7.05
N GLN A 125 34.90 1.66 6.22
CA GLN A 125 35.93 2.70 6.39
C GLN A 125 35.37 3.94 7.10
N GLY A 126 34.08 3.94 7.46
CA GLY A 126 33.39 5.05 8.13
C GLY A 126 32.93 6.17 7.18
N GLU A 127 32.98 5.93 5.87
CA GLU A 127 32.51 6.88 4.86
C GLU A 127 31.04 6.65 4.52
N THR A 128 30.30 7.73 4.26
CA THR A 128 28.90 7.68 3.87
C THR A 128 28.80 7.49 2.34
N GLU A 129 28.21 6.39 1.92
CA GLU A 129 27.92 6.08 0.52
C GLU A 129 26.44 6.19 0.23
N GLU A 130 26.08 6.78 -0.92
CA GLU A 130 24.71 6.77 -1.42
C GLU A 130 24.38 5.41 -2.03
N ILE A 131 23.21 4.88 -1.68
CA ILE A 131 22.69 3.63 -2.23
C ILE A 131 21.48 3.95 -3.10
N ASP A 132 21.54 3.53 -4.36
CA ASP A 132 20.43 3.62 -5.28
C ASP A 132 19.48 2.41 -5.11
N LEU A 133 18.33 2.63 -4.52
CA LEU A 133 17.26 1.63 -4.40
C LEU A 133 16.37 1.52 -5.66
N GLY A 134 16.62 2.35 -6.68
CA GLY A 134 15.78 2.44 -7.87
C GLY A 134 14.45 3.16 -7.57
N PHE A 135 13.34 2.58 -8.02
CA PHE A 135 11.99 3.14 -7.86
C PHE A 135 11.37 2.85 -6.49
N VAL A 136 12.12 3.16 -5.45
CA VAL A 136 11.63 3.16 -4.06
C VAL A 136 11.37 4.60 -3.66
N GLY A 137 10.17 4.84 -3.11
CA GLY A 137 9.71 6.20 -2.84
C GLY A 137 9.48 6.49 -1.37
N ASP A 138 9.43 7.79 -1.08
CA ASP A 138 8.94 8.37 0.15
C ASP A 138 7.72 9.25 -0.14
N VAL A 139 6.77 9.30 0.79
CA VAL A 139 5.52 10.06 0.63
C VAL A 139 5.79 11.55 0.85
N VAL A 140 5.48 12.35 -0.16
CA VAL A 140 5.54 13.82 -0.09
C VAL A 140 4.21 14.39 0.37
N LYS A 141 3.10 13.85 -0.16
CA LYS A 141 1.75 14.35 0.10
C LYS A 141 0.73 13.23 -0.11
N VAL A 142 -0.33 13.23 0.69
CA VAL A 142 -1.55 12.45 0.46
C VAL A 142 -2.66 13.41 0.01
N ASN A 143 -3.32 13.09 -1.10
CA ASN A 143 -4.48 13.86 -1.58
C ASN A 143 -5.74 13.40 -0.84
N ARG A 144 -6.04 14.09 0.23
CA ARG A 144 -7.19 13.81 1.09
C ARG A 144 -8.53 13.85 0.34
N ASP A 145 -8.65 14.71 -0.67
CA ASP A 145 -9.92 14.89 -1.40
C ASP A 145 -10.41 13.59 -2.05
N VAL A 146 -9.47 12.75 -2.54
CA VAL A 146 -9.79 11.43 -3.09
C VAL A 146 -10.39 10.52 -2.03
N ILE A 147 -9.80 10.50 -0.82
CA ILE A 147 -10.26 9.67 0.30
C ILE A 147 -11.60 10.18 0.81
N ASP A 148 -11.74 11.48 1.02
CA ASP A 148 -12.98 12.11 1.49
C ASP A 148 -14.15 11.83 0.53
N LEU A 149 -13.90 11.89 -0.78
CA LEU A 149 -14.90 11.53 -1.78
C LEU A 149 -15.39 10.08 -1.61
N MET A 150 -14.47 9.13 -1.40
CA MET A 150 -14.82 7.73 -1.21
C MET A 150 -15.61 7.50 0.08
N ILE A 151 -15.16 8.11 1.19
CA ILE A 151 -15.82 8.00 2.50
C ILE A 151 -17.22 8.60 2.45
N ASN A 152 -17.37 9.78 1.88
CA ASN A 152 -18.66 10.46 1.74
C ASN A 152 -19.63 9.70 0.84
N SER A 153 -19.11 8.96 -0.14
CA SER A 153 -19.90 8.07 -1.00
C SER A 153 -20.10 6.66 -0.39
N GLN A 154 -19.79 6.48 0.89
CA GLN A 154 -19.94 5.25 1.66
C GLN A 154 -19.06 4.08 1.20
N PHE A 155 -18.06 4.32 0.38
CA PHE A 155 -17.08 3.30 0.02
C PHE A 155 -16.03 3.07 1.13
N ILE A 156 -15.43 1.88 1.09
CA ILE A 156 -14.26 1.52 1.90
C ILE A 156 -13.03 1.60 0.98
N PRO A 157 -12.16 2.61 1.15
CA PRO A 157 -10.94 2.72 0.35
C PRO A 157 -9.96 1.59 0.68
N VAL A 158 -9.41 0.95 -0.35
CA VAL A 158 -8.35 -0.07 -0.25
C VAL A 158 -7.17 0.43 -1.06
N ILE A 159 -6.08 0.82 -0.41
CA ILE A 159 -4.97 1.57 -0.99
C ILE A 159 -3.75 0.66 -1.15
N ALA A 160 -3.26 0.54 -2.38
CA ALA A 160 -1.98 -0.08 -2.68
C ALA A 160 -0.83 0.90 -2.35
N PRO A 161 0.30 0.42 -1.78
CA PRO A 161 1.38 1.28 -1.31
C PRO A 161 2.31 1.72 -2.44
N LEU A 162 1.75 2.42 -3.40
CA LEU A 162 2.42 2.99 -4.56
C LEU A 162 2.24 4.50 -4.54
N GLY A 163 3.25 5.22 -4.99
CA GLY A 163 3.20 6.67 -5.12
C GLY A 163 3.61 7.10 -6.52
N VAL A 164 3.30 8.33 -6.90
CA VAL A 164 3.62 8.91 -8.19
C VAL A 164 4.25 10.28 -8.03
N ASP A 165 5.23 10.61 -8.87
CA ASP A 165 5.79 11.96 -8.93
C ASP A 165 5.12 12.81 -10.03
N ASN A 166 5.55 14.07 -10.13
CA ASN A 166 5.00 14.99 -11.12
C ASN A 166 5.38 14.66 -12.58
N GLU A 167 6.34 13.76 -12.77
CA GLU A 167 6.78 13.29 -14.09
C GLU A 167 6.05 12.01 -14.51
N GLY A 168 5.22 11.44 -13.61
CA GLY A 168 4.48 10.21 -13.83
C GLY A 168 5.26 8.94 -13.51
N ASN A 169 6.42 9.03 -12.84
CA ASN A 169 7.12 7.85 -12.36
C ASN A 169 6.40 7.27 -11.16
N THR A 170 6.22 5.95 -11.15
CA THR A 170 5.63 5.21 -10.04
C THR A 170 6.72 4.69 -9.11
N TYR A 171 6.46 4.74 -7.81
CA TYR A 171 7.37 4.30 -6.76
C TYR A 171 6.74 3.23 -5.88
N ASN A 172 7.54 2.22 -5.54
CA ASN A 172 7.24 1.25 -4.50
C ASN A 172 7.52 1.87 -3.13
N ILE A 173 6.53 1.90 -2.25
CA ILE A 173 6.64 2.52 -0.92
C ILE A 173 6.34 1.47 0.15
N ASN A 174 7.00 1.54 1.28
CA ASN A 174 6.68 0.70 2.43
C ASN A 174 5.22 0.95 2.88
N ALA A 175 4.43 -0.11 3.02
CA ALA A 175 3.02 -0.02 3.37
C ALA A 175 2.78 0.60 4.75
N ASP A 176 3.68 0.39 5.72
CA ASP A 176 3.57 1.01 7.04
C ASP A 176 3.78 2.53 6.97
N VAL A 177 4.70 2.98 6.10
CA VAL A 177 4.92 4.41 5.83
C VAL A 177 3.68 5.03 5.19
N VAL A 178 3.10 4.37 4.18
CA VAL A 178 1.86 4.85 3.54
C VAL A 178 0.73 4.91 4.54
N ALA A 179 0.52 3.86 5.35
CA ALA A 179 -0.53 3.84 6.36
C ALA A 179 -0.38 4.96 7.39
N GLY A 180 0.85 5.18 7.87
CA GLY A 180 1.15 6.28 8.80
C GLY A 180 0.89 7.65 8.19
N LYS A 181 1.30 7.85 6.92
CA LYS A 181 1.05 9.12 6.22
C LYS A 181 -0.43 9.35 5.91
N VAL A 182 -1.16 8.33 5.47
CA VAL A 182 -2.61 8.45 5.30
C VAL A 182 -3.27 8.84 6.63
N ALA A 183 -2.89 8.22 7.75
CA ALA A 183 -3.44 8.55 9.05
C ALA A 183 -3.09 9.98 9.52
N GLU A 184 -1.91 10.49 9.17
CA GLU A 184 -1.47 11.87 9.48
C GLU A 184 -2.32 12.91 8.74
N TYR A 185 -2.76 12.61 7.52
CA TYR A 185 -3.55 13.53 6.69
C TYR A 185 -5.07 13.46 6.95
N MET A 186 -5.56 12.41 7.64
CA MET A 186 -6.99 12.23 7.95
C MET A 186 -7.38 12.81 9.32
#